data_e31c4bb49c15042d34bc5f384fd4db8c
#
_entry.id   e31c4bb49c15042d34bc5f384fd4db8c
#
_cell.length_a   1.000
_cell.length_b   1.000
_cell.length_c   1.000
_cell.angle_alpha   90.00
_cell.angle_beta   90.00
_cell.angle_gamma   90.00
#
_symmetry.space_group_name_H-M   'P 1'
#
loop_
_entity.id
_entity.type
_entity.pdbx_description
1 polymer ?
#
loop_
_entity_poly.entity_id
_entity_poly.type
_entity_poly.pdbx_seq_one_letter_code
_entity_poly.pdbx_strand_id
1 'polypeptide(L)'
;MTIWFDMDGTISDLYAVENWLPMLRAENPKPYAQARPLGNMQMLARKLNKLHRAGYTIGVISWGSKESSKAYLEAVREAKEKWLDKHLHSVKWDAIHVVEYGTPKENFKLGAEDILFDDEERNRESWGEYSFDPSQIMEILSALG
;
A
#
# COMPACT_ATOMS: atom_id res chain seq x y z
N MET A 1 13.07 -11.58 4.24
CA MET A 1 12.09 -11.29 3.16
C MET A 1 11.10 -10.24 3.62
N THR A 2 10.84 -9.26 2.78
CA THR A 2 9.87 -8.20 3.06
C THR A 2 8.63 -8.36 2.20
N ILE A 3 7.47 -8.15 2.83
CA ILE A 3 6.17 -8.16 2.18
C ILE A 3 5.72 -6.71 2.02
N TRP A 4 5.59 -6.26 0.77
CA TRP A 4 5.26 -4.89 0.44
C TRP A 4 3.83 -4.78 -0.07
N PHE A 5 3.16 -3.72 0.33
CA PHE A 5 1.79 -3.41 -0.13
C PHE A 5 1.75 -2.05 -0.81
N ASP A 6 1.15 -1.99 -1.98
CA ASP A 6 0.55 -0.77 -2.50
C ASP A 6 -0.69 -0.42 -1.67
N MET A 7 -1.16 0.82 -1.71
CA MET A 7 -2.35 1.20 -0.97
C MET A 7 -3.58 1.37 -1.86
N ASP A 8 -3.57 2.37 -2.74
CA ASP A 8 -4.76 2.71 -3.54
C ASP A 8 -5.12 1.59 -4.51
N GLY A 9 -6.31 1.03 -4.38
CA GLY A 9 -6.77 -0.10 -5.19
C GLY A 9 -6.27 -1.46 -4.69
N THR A 10 -5.44 -1.50 -3.66
CA THR A 10 -4.89 -2.74 -3.09
C THR A 10 -5.45 -3.02 -1.70
N ILE A 11 -5.28 -2.10 -0.76
CA ILE A 11 -5.85 -2.22 0.59
C ILE A 11 -6.82 -1.09 0.92
N SER A 12 -6.77 0.02 0.18
CA SER A 12 -7.69 1.15 0.34
C SER A 12 -8.42 1.44 -0.97
N ASP A 13 -9.72 1.72 -0.87
CA ASP A 13 -10.59 1.92 -2.03
C ASP A 13 -10.73 3.41 -2.37
N LEU A 14 -9.61 4.01 -2.79
CA LEU A 14 -9.57 5.40 -3.21
C LEU A 14 -10.57 5.68 -4.33
N TYR A 15 -10.65 4.77 -5.30
CA TYR A 15 -11.41 4.98 -6.53
C TYR A 15 -12.92 4.93 -6.33
N ALA A 16 -13.39 4.45 -5.19
CA ALA A 16 -14.81 4.48 -4.81
C ALA A 16 -15.20 5.76 -4.05
N VAL A 17 -14.25 6.60 -3.69
CA VAL A 17 -14.56 7.88 -3.04
C VAL A 17 -15.18 8.83 -4.05
N GLU A 18 -16.35 9.37 -3.71
CA GLU A 18 -17.04 10.33 -4.58
C GLU A 18 -16.14 11.55 -4.84
N ASN A 19 -16.04 11.93 -6.12
CA ASN A 19 -15.22 13.07 -6.58
C ASN A 19 -13.73 12.96 -6.25
N TRP A 20 -13.21 11.74 -6.13
CA TRP A 20 -11.80 11.56 -5.78
C TRP A 20 -10.85 12.26 -6.77
N LEU A 21 -11.10 12.15 -8.07
CA LEU A 21 -10.21 12.72 -9.08
C LEU A 21 -10.21 14.25 -9.09
N PRO A 22 -11.37 14.94 -9.11
CA PRO A 22 -11.38 16.40 -8.96
C PRO A 22 -10.74 16.89 -7.69
N MET A 23 -10.90 16.17 -6.57
CA MET A 23 -10.28 16.53 -5.30
C MET A 23 -8.75 16.39 -5.35
N LEU A 24 -8.24 15.34 -5.97
CA LEU A 24 -6.80 15.18 -6.15
C LEU A 24 -6.23 16.31 -7.02
N ARG A 25 -6.92 16.64 -8.10
CA ARG A 25 -6.52 17.75 -8.98
C ARG A 25 -6.52 19.10 -8.27
N ALA A 26 -7.39 19.27 -7.28
CA ALA A 26 -7.43 20.45 -6.42
C ALA A 26 -6.48 20.36 -5.24
N GLU A 27 -5.63 19.35 -5.20
CA GLU A 27 -4.69 19.08 -4.11
C GLU A 27 -5.35 18.97 -2.74
N ASN A 28 -6.50 18.26 -2.70
CA ASN A 28 -7.21 17.94 -1.46
C ASN A 28 -6.89 16.50 -1.04
N PRO A 29 -6.30 16.27 0.15
CA PRO A 29 -5.94 14.93 0.61
C PRO A 29 -7.11 14.11 1.15
N LYS A 30 -8.30 14.68 1.27
CA LYS A 30 -9.48 13.99 1.85
C LYS A 30 -9.78 12.63 1.25
N PRO A 31 -9.72 12.41 -0.08
CA PRO A 31 -10.04 11.09 -0.63
C PRO A 31 -9.17 9.98 -0.04
N TYR A 32 -7.90 10.26 0.23
CA TYR A 32 -7.00 9.28 0.84
C TYR A 32 -7.39 8.95 2.28
N ALA A 33 -7.85 9.95 3.02
CA ALA A 33 -8.28 9.76 4.40
C ALA A 33 -9.64 9.05 4.50
N GLN A 34 -10.52 9.28 3.52
CA GLN A 34 -11.91 8.77 3.52
C GLN A 34 -12.06 7.41 2.86
N ALA A 35 -11.06 6.92 2.14
CA ALA A 35 -11.14 5.64 1.44
C ALA A 35 -11.48 4.51 2.41
N ARG A 36 -12.39 3.63 1.99
CA ARG A 36 -12.75 2.45 2.78
C ARG A 36 -11.71 1.36 2.60
N PRO A 37 -11.52 0.49 3.59
CA PRO A 37 -10.68 -0.68 3.42
C PRO A 37 -11.21 -1.61 2.31
N LEU A 38 -10.30 -2.21 1.57
CA LEU A 38 -10.58 -3.33 0.68
C LEU A 38 -10.31 -4.62 1.45
N GLY A 39 -11.34 -5.43 1.61
CA GLY A 39 -11.24 -6.69 2.33
C GLY A 39 -11.36 -6.55 3.85
N ASN A 40 -11.07 -7.63 4.55
CA ASN A 40 -11.20 -7.72 5.99
C ASN A 40 -9.90 -7.35 6.69
N MET A 41 -9.88 -6.16 7.29
CA MET A 41 -8.66 -5.62 7.94
C MET A 41 -8.27 -6.41 9.19
N GLN A 42 -9.22 -6.98 9.92
CA GLN A 42 -8.90 -7.80 11.09
C GLN A 42 -8.15 -9.07 10.67
N MET A 43 -8.62 -9.73 9.62
CA MET A 43 -7.96 -10.93 9.10
C MET A 43 -6.59 -10.59 8.54
N LEU A 44 -6.48 -9.49 7.80
CA LEU A 44 -5.20 -9.03 7.26
C LEU A 44 -4.21 -8.75 8.39
N ALA A 45 -4.63 -8.00 9.40
CA ALA A 45 -3.78 -7.70 10.55
C ALA A 45 -3.29 -8.96 11.26
N ARG A 46 -4.17 -9.94 11.46
CA ARG A 46 -3.79 -11.23 12.08
C ARG A 46 -2.71 -11.94 11.28
N LYS A 47 -2.90 -12.01 9.97
CA LYS A 47 -1.92 -12.65 9.08
C LYS A 47 -0.58 -11.94 9.12
N LEU A 48 -0.59 -10.61 9.00
CA LEU A 48 0.63 -9.82 9.00
C LEU A 48 1.36 -9.89 10.34
N ASN A 49 0.63 -9.85 11.45
CA ASN A 49 1.23 -9.94 12.78
C ASN A 49 1.87 -11.31 13.01
N LYS A 50 1.22 -12.39 12.53
CA LYS A 50 1.78 -13.74 12.59
C LYS A 50 3.08 -13.85 11.79
N LEU A 51 3.08 -13.32 10.57
CA LEU A 51 4.26 -13.34 9.71
C LEU A 51 5.39 -12.47 10.30
N HIS A 52 5.06 -11.32 10.86
CA HIS A 52 6.04 -10.47 11.52
C HIS A 52 6.72 -11.20 12.68
N ARG A 53 5.96 -11.90 13.50
CA ARG A 53 6.54 -12.74 14.58
C ARG A 53 7.39 -13.88 14.06
N ALA A 54 7.12 -14.36 12.84
CA ALA A 54 7.90 -15.40 12.18
C ALA A 54 9.17 -14.87 11.51
N GLY A 55 9.42 -13.56 11.55
CA GLY A 55 10.63 -12.94 11.03
C GLY A 55 10.48 -12.20 9.71
N TYR A 56 9.28 -12.11 9.15
CA TYR A 56 9.05 -11.30 7.95
C TYR A 56 9.01 -9.83 8.33
N THR A 57 9.54 -8.98 7.44
CA THR A 57 9.34 -7.54 7.54
C THR A 57 8.17 -7.13 6.65
N ILE A 58 7.50 -6.06 7.00
CA ILE A 58 6.25 -5.64 6.35
C ILE A 58 6.31 -4.15 6.04
N GLY A 59 6.04 -3.79 4.81
CA GLY A 59 6.13 -2.40 4.40
C GLY A 59 5.09 -1.97 3.37
N VAL A 60 5.04 -0.69 3.16
CA VAL A 60 4.18 -0.04 2.17
C VAL A 60 5.05 0.73 1.18
N ILE A 61 4.73 0.59 -0.10
CA ILE A 61 5.26 1.44 -1.17
C ILE A 61 4.05 1.96 -1.94
N SER A 62 3.75 3.23 -1.79
CA SER A 62 2.58 3.85 -2.39
C SER A 62 2.96 5.13 -3.12
N TRP A 63 2.34 5.37 -4.26
CA TRP A 63 2.55 6.60 -5.02
C TRP A 63 1.64 7.71 -4.52
N GLY A 64 2.14 8.93 -4.55
CA GLY A 64 1.31 10.12 -4.45
C GLY A 64 0.54 10.37 -5.73
N SER A 65 -0.14 11.51 -5.79
CA SER A 65 -0.91 11.90 -6.97
C SER A 65 -0.02 12.37 -8.10
N LYS A 66 -0.47 12.12 -9.33
CA LYS A 66 0.20 12.57 -10.53
C LYS A 66 0.32 14.10 -10.55
N GLU A 67 1.51 14.61 -10.88
CA GLU A 67 1.78 16.05 -11.01
C GLU A 67 1.49 16.86 -9.73
N SER A 68 1.68 16.24 -8.56
CA SER A 68 1.44 16.91 -7.30
C SER A 68 2.62 17.79 -6.86
N SER A 69 2.29 18.87 -6.11
CA SER A 69 3.29 19.67 -5.43
C SER A 69 3.95 18.88 -4.29
N LYS A 70 5.10 19.34 -3.83
CA LYS A 70 5.78 18.74 -2.66
C LYS A 70 4.90 18.83 -1.41
N ALA A 71 4.23 19.95 -1.24
CA ALA A 71 3.32 20.16 -0.09
C ALA A 71 2.16 19.17 -0.13
N TYR A 72 1.59 18.93 -1.29
CA TYR A 72 0.51 17.95 -1.44
C TYR A 72 0.99 16.53 -1.21
N LEU A 73 2.15 16.16 -1.74
CA LEU A 73 2.73 14.84 -1.49
C LEU A 73 2.92 14.60 0.03
N GLU A 74 3.36 15.60 0.77
CA GLU A 74 3.49 15.50 2.22
C GLU A 74 2.14 15.33 2.91
N ALA A 75 1.13 16.08 2.48
CA ALA A 75 -0.23 15.94 3.00
C ALA A 75 -0.82 14.56 2.69
N VAL A 76 -0.56 14.00 1.51
CA VAL A 76 -0.98 12.66 1.11
C VAL A 76 -0.27 11.61 1.98
N ARG A 77 1.03 11.76 2.20
CA ARG A 77 1.80 10.86 3.08
C ARG A 77 1.18 10.82 4.47
N GLU A 78 0.92 11.97 5.04
CA GLU A 78 0.29 12.07 6.37
C GLU A 78 -1.08 11.40 6.40
N ALA A 79 -1.90 11.64 5.38
CA ALA A 79 -3.22 11.02 5.28
C ALA A 79 -3.13 9.49 5.19
N LYS A 80 -2.19 8.96 4.42
CA LYS A 80 -1.99 7.52 4.27
C LYS A 80 -1.45 6.88 5.55
N GLU A 81 -0.53 7.53 6.24
CA GLU A 81 -0.02 7.04 7.52
C GLU A 81 -1.15 6.97 8.58
N LYS A 82 -1.98 8.00 8.64
CA LYS A 82 -3.15 8.01 9.52
C LYS A 82 -4.16 6.94 9.16
N TRP A 83 -4.35 6.68 7.87
CA TRP A 83 -5.23 5.63 7.39
C TRP A 83 -4.75 4.24 7.86
N LEU A 84 -3.45 3.99 7.75
CA LEU A 84 -2.86 2.72 8.23
C LEU A 84 -3.01 2.58 9.74
N ASP A 85 -2.80 3.65 10.49
CA ASP A 85 -2.98 3.64 11.95
C ASP A 85 -4.43 3.38 12.35
N LYS A 86 -5.37 3.93 11.60
CA LYS A 86 -6.81 3.73 11.86
C LYS A 86 -7.28 2.31 11.54
N HIS A 87 -6.90 1.77 10.40
CA HIS A 87 -7.47 0.53 9.88
C HIS A 87 -6.62 -0.71 10.15
N LEU A 88 -5.32 -0.55 10.35
CA LEU A 88 -4.35 -1.61 10.60
C LEU A 88 -3.47 -1.24 11.79
N HIS A 89 -4.11 -0.76 12.86
CA HIS A 89 -3.45 -0.22 14.05
C HIS A 89 -2.44 -1.18 14.70
N SER A 90 -2.76 -2.47 14.75
CA SER A 90 -1.90 -3.46 15.41
C SER A 90 -0.70 -3.89 14.56
N VAL A 91 -0.68 -3.55 13.28
CA VAL A 91 0.39 -3.96 12.38
C VAL A 91 1.61 -3.06 12.59
N LYS A 92 2.76 -3.69 12.76
CA LYS A 92 4.04 -2.97 12.87
C LYS A 92 4.66 -2.85 11.49
N TRP A 93 4.52 -1.68 10.90
CA TRP A 93 5.09 -1.38 9.60
C TRP A 93 6.58 -1.09 9.75
N ASP A 94 7.42 -1.91 9.14
CA ASP A 94 8.88 -1.71 9.18
C ASP A 94 9.32 -0.56 8.29
N ALA A 95 8.55 -0.29 7.23
CA ALA A 95 8.79 0.85 6.35
C ALA A 95 7.47 1.31 5.71
N ILE A 96 7.30 2.62 5.58
CA ILE A 96 6.18 3.23 4.86
C ILE A 96 6.77 4.24 3.88
N HIS A 97 6.73 3.91 2.60
CA HIS A 97 7.20 4.78 1.53
C HIS A 97 6.02 5.34 0.76
N VAL A 98 5.77 6.64 0.90
CA VAL A 98 4.84 7.37 0.05
C VAL A 98 5.68 8.29 -0.81
N VAL A 99 5.75 7.98 -2.10
CA VAL A 99 6.73 8.56 -3.02
C VAL A 99 6.03 9.20 -4.23
N GLU A 100 6.78 9.97 -5.00
CA GLU A 100 6.24 10.61 -6.18
C GLU A 100 5.66 9.59 -7.16
N TYR A 101 4.55 9.98 -7.81
CA TYR A 101 3.92 9.16 -8.84
C TYR A 101 4.93 8.75 -9.91
N GLY A 102 4.94 7.48 -10.23
CA GLY A 102 5.83 6.93 -11.25
C GLY A 102 7.20 6.48 -10.74
N THR A 103 7.52 6.70 -9.48
CA THR A 103 8.78 6.19 -8.91
C THR A 103 8.81 4.66 -9.00
N PRO A 104 9.85 4.05 -9.60
CA PRO A 104 9.93 2.59 -9.69
C PRO A 104 9.91 1.95 -8.30
N LYS A 105 8.90 1.11 -8.05
CA LYS A 105 8.74 0.48 -6.73
C LYS A 105 9.84 -0.52 -6.43
N GLU A 106 10.40 -1.16 -7.45
CA GLU A 106 11.52 -2.08 -7.31
C GLU A 106 12.78 -1.45 -6.71
N ASN A 107 12.90 -0.12 -6.77
CA ASN A 107 14.01 0.58 -6.10
C ASN A 107 14.01 0.41 -4.59
N PHE A 108 12.87 0.03 -4.00
CA PHE A 108 12.73 -0.14 -2.55
C PHE A 108 12.91 -1.58 -2.09
N LYS A 109 13.12 -2.52 -3.01
CA LYS A 109 13.41 -3.91 -2.64
C LYS A 109 14.60 -3.98 -1.72
N LEU A 110 14.47 -4.77 -0.66
CA LEU A 110 15.57 -5.08 0.27
C LEU A 110 16.16 -6.45 -0.01
N GLY A 111 15.44 -7.31 -0.70
CA GLY A 111 15.90 -8.64 -1.09
C GLY A 111 15.25 -9.10 -2.38
N ALA A 112 15.91 -10.02 -3.09
CA ALA A 112 15.45 -10.49 -4.41
C ALA A 112 14.10 -11.21 -4.36
N GLU A 113 13.73 -11.76 -3.21
CA GLU A 113 12.48 -12.51 -3.03
C GLU A 113 11.39 -11.69 -2.34
N ASP A 114 11.58 -10.39 -2.20
CA ASP A 114 10.56 -9.51 -1.64
C ASP A 114 9.29 -9.57 -2.48
N ILE A 115 8.15 -9.61 -1.79
CA ILE A 115 6.84 -9.71 -2.40
C ILE A 115 6.19 -8.32 -2.50
N LEU A 116 5.50 -8.05 -3.60
CA LEU A 116 4.67 -6.86 -3.76
C LEU A 116 3.24 -7.25 -4.10
N PHE A 117 2.28 -6.67 -3.39
CA PHE A 117 0.87 -6.68 -3.77
C PHE A 117 0.51 -5.32 -4.36
N ASP A 118 0.08 -5.30 -5.60
CA ASP A 118 -0.23 -4.07 -6.33
C ASP A 118 -1.32 -4.34 -7.37
N ASP A 119 -2.29 -3.45 -7.47
CA ASP A 119 -3.39 -3.58 -8.44
C ASP A 119 -2.99 -3.19 -9.87
N GLU A 120 -1.86 -2.48 -10.03
CA GLU A 120 -1.38 -2.08 -11.35
C GLU A 120 -0.46 -3.13 -11.99
N GLU A 121 -0.86 -3.59 -13.18
CA GLU A 121 -0.10 -4.58 -13.93
C GLU A 121 1.33 -4.11 -14.23
N ARG A 122 1.50 -2.83 -14.62
CA ARG A 122 2.84 -2.31 -14.93
C ARG A 122 3.80 -2.37 -13.74
N ASN A 123 3.28 -2.17 -12.52
CA ASN A 123 4.10 -2.26 -11.32
C ASN A 123 4.47 -3.72 -11.02
N ARG A 124 3.53 -4.64 -11.25
CA ARG A 124 3.82 -6.07 -11.10
C ARG A 124 4.85 -6.54 -12.12
N GLU A 125 4.73 -6.11 -13.37
CA GLU A 125 5.71 -6.45 -14.42
C GLU A 125 7.11 -5.92 -14.09
N SER A 126 7.22 -4.68 -13.62
CA SER A 126 8.51 -4.10 -13.23
C SER A 126 9.11 -4.79 -12.00
N TRP A 127 8.27 -5.20 -11.06
CA TRP A 127 8.72 -5.88 -9.84
C TRP A 127 9.26 -7.29 -10.13
N GLY A 128 8.55 -8.05 -10.94
CA GLY A 128 8.94 -9.40 -11.32
C GLY A 128 7.99 -10.48 -10.79
N GLU A 129 8.47 -11.71 -10.75
CA GLU A 129 7.65 -12.89 -10.44
C GLU A 129 7.07 -12.93 -9.02
N TYR A 130 7.65 -12.20 -8.09
CA TYR A 130 7.15 -12.14 -6.71
C TYR A 130 6.17 -11.00 -6.50
N SER A 131 5.42 -10.63 -7.52
CA SER A 131 4.34 -9.65 -7.41
C SER A 131 3.00 -10.30 -7.71
N PHE A 132 1.95 -9.83 -7.04
CA PHE A 132 0.63 -10.44 -7.08
C PHE A 132 -0.46 -9.38 -7.11
N ASP A 133 -1.58 -9.75 -7.74
CA ASP A 133 -2.80 -8.95 -7.69
C ASP A 133 -3.40 -8.95 -6.28
N PRO A 134 -4.10 -7.88 -5.87
CA PRO A 134 -4.71 -7.82 -4.53
C PRO A 134 -5.65 -8.98 -4.20
N SER A 135 -6.30 -9.57 -5.20
CA SER A 135 -7.16 -10.74 -4.99
C SER A 135 -6.42 -11.95 -4.41
N GLN A 136 -5.09 -11.97 -4.52
CA GLN A 136 -4.25 -13.07 -4.06
C GLN A 136 -3.64 -12.85 -2.67
N ILE A 137 -3.92 -11.71 -2.03
CA ILE A 137 -3.28 -11.35 -0.75
C ILE A 137 -3.44 -12.47 0.28
N MET A 138 -4.68 -12.88 0.57
CA MET A 138 -4.92 -13.85 1.65
C MET A 138 -4.37 -15.23 1.33
N GLU A 139 -4.44 -15.63 0.06
CA GLU A 139 -3.87 -16.90 -0.40
C GLU A 139 -2.35 -16.94 -0.23
N ILE A 140 -1.67 -15.90 -0.70
CA ILE A 140 -0.20 -15.82 -0.60
C ILE A 140 0.26 -15.73 0.86
N LEU A 141 -0.37 -14.87 1.66
CA LEU A 141 0.00 -14.75 3.08
C LEU A 141 -0.22 -16.06 3.83
N SER A 142 -1.28 -16.80 3.50
CA SER A 142 -1.53 -18.11 4.11
C SER A 142 -0.48 -19.14 3.70
N ALA A 143 0.01 -19.08 2.47
CA ALA A 143 1.06 -19.97 1.99
C ALA A 143 2.42 -19.70 2.66
N LEU A 144 2.69 -18.47 3.08
CA LEU A 144 3.93 -18.10 3.79
C LEU A 144 3.92 -18.53 5.25
N GLY A 145 2.78 -18.57 5.84
CA GLY A 145 2.58 -18.90 7.26
C GLY A 145 1.63 -20.01 7.47
#